data_035f85ca861d6d005ab5bc728b4c6a54
#
_entry.id   035f85ca861d6d005ab5bc728b4c6a54
#
_cell.length_a   1.000
_cell.length_b   1.000
_cell.length_c   1.000
_cell.angle_alpha   90.00
_cell.angle_beta   90.00
_cell.angle_gamma   90.00
#
_symmetry.space_group_name_H-M   'P 1'
#
loop_
_entity.id
_entity.type
_entity.pdbx_description
1 polymer ?
#
loop_
_entity_poly.entity_id
_entity_poly.type
_entity_poly.pdbx_seq_one_letter_code
_entity_poly.pdbx_strand_id
1 'polypeptide(L)'
;AILPESGYMGGYTYSAGFGERDAWFVTPLFDADSGAPLALLDGASMNPFKTGAAGAVGIDYLARTNASTVGIIGSGAQARGQLRATDTVRDLSEVRVYSPTRANREAFADEMGNQLDCEVQAVDASADAVVEADIVITATNADEPVFDGDLLDPGTHVTAMGQYNPTKRELDTTTIERCTYVPDLRERAMQDAGSFIHAVEEGVVDESHIHAELGEVVAGEATGRETDDEITVFDSGGTGIETVAAAGMLYERAQEDGVGSTIQFAPASEALTGR
;
A
#
# COMPACT_ATOMS: atom_id res chain seq x y z
N ALA A 1 4.93 -15.85 3.07
CA ALA A 1 6.32 -15.41 3.08
C ALA A 1 7.10 -15.99 4.26
N ILE A 2 8.41 -16.02 4.14
CA ILE A 2 9.36 -16.38 5.20
C ILE A 2 10.34 -15.22 5.29
N LEU A 3 10.59 -14.76 6.52
CA LEU A 3 11.57 -13.74 6.85
C LEU A 3 12.65 -14.35 7.76
N PRO A 4 13.69 -14.96 7.19
CA PRO A 4 14.68 -15.75 7.96
C PRO A 4 15.41 -14.91 9.03
N GLU A 5 15.74 -13.66 8.71
CA GLU A 5 16.47 -12.79 9.64
C GLU A 5 15.65 -12.38 10.86
N SER A 6 14.33 -12.24 10.73
CA SER A 6 13.44 -11.95 11.84
C SER A 6 12.86 -13.20 12.50
N GLY A 7 13.08 -14.41 11.92
CA GLY A 7 12.61 -15.67 12.46
C GLY A 7 11.11 -15.92 12.27
N TYR A 8 10.44 -15.22 11.35
CA TYR A 8 9.00 -15.33 11.16
C TYR A 8 8.62 -15.90 9.79
N MET A 9 7.54 -16.70 9.80
CA MET A 9 6.90 -17.24 8.61
C MET A 9 5.39 -17.09 8.75
N GLY A 10 4.71 -16.82 7.63
CA GLY A 10 3.25 -16.69 7.66
C GLY A 10 2.68 -16.15 6.35
N GLY A 11 1.52 -15.58 6.47
CA GLY A 11 0.75 -14.99 5.40
C GLY A 11 -0.64 -14.69 5.92
N TYR A 12 -1.59 -14.40 5.05
CA TYR A 12 -2.98 -14.32 5.46
C TYR A 12 -3.87 -15.23 4.62
N THR A 13 -4.95 -15.68 5.25
CA THR A 13 -6.07 -16.34 4.59
C THR A 13 -7.26 -15.41 4.69
N TYR A 14 -8.00 -15.25 3.62
CA TYR A 14 -9.18 -14.43 3.62
C TYR A 14 -10.37 -15.10 2.94
N SER A 15 -11.57 -14.71 3.33
CA SER A 15 -12.80 -15.03 2.63
C SER A 15 -13.49 -13.73 2.21
N ALA A 16 -13.94 -13.67 0.97
CA ALA A 16 -14.67 -12.54 0.41
C ALA A 16 -15.80 -13.02 -0.48
N GLY A 17 -16.81 -12.15 -0.71
CA GLY A 17 -17.94 -12.48 -1.57
C GLY A 17 -19.04 -13.28 -0.89
N PHE A 18 -19.01 -13.40 0.44
CA PHE A 18 -20.03 -14.03 1.25
C PHE A 18 -20.82 -12.92 1.98
N GLY A 19 -22.03 -12.62 1.50
CA GLY A 19 -22.87 -11.57 2.09
C GLY A 19 -22.64 -10.18 1.49
N GLU A 20 -23.08 -9.14 2.20
CA GLU A 20 -23.07 -7.75 1.72
C GLU A 20 -21.69 -7.09 1.87
N ARG A 21 -20.67 -7.52 1.12
CA ARG A 21 -19.37 -6.84 0.95
C ARG A 21 -18.34 -7.02 2.06
N ASP A 22 -18.52 -7.95 2.99
CA ASP A 22 -17.51 -8.20 4.02
C ASP A 22 -16.45 -9.18 3.54
N ALA A 23 -15.22 -8.90 3.90
CA ALA A 23 -14.09 -9.82 3.79
C ALA A 23 -13.48 -10.04 5.17
N TRP A 24 -13.16 -11.28 5.47
CA TRP A 24 -12.54 -11.69 6.74
C TRP A 24 -11.11 -12.08 6.46
N PHE A 25 -10.17 -11.50 7.20
CA PHE A 25 -8.75 -11.77 7.06
C PHE A 25 -8.20 -12.36 8.36
N VAL A 26 -7.52 -13.47 8.23
CA VAL A 26 -6.85 -14.15 9.35
C VAL A 26 -5.38 -14.31 8.99
N THR A 27 -4.50 -13.84 9.86
CA THR A 27 -3.04 -13.90 9.66
C THR A 27 -2.42 -14.87 10.66
N PRO A 28 -2.12 -16.11 10.26
CA PRO A 28 -1.31 -17.01 11.06
C PRO A 28 0.16 -16.62 10.99
N LEU A 29 0.84 -16.63 12.14
CA LEU A 29 2.27 -16.42 12.28
C LEU A 29 2.92 -17.66 12.89
N PHE A 30 4.03 -18.07 12.31
CA PHE A 30 4.80 -19.22 12.75
C PHE A 30 6.27 -18.82 12.96
N ASP A 31 6.94 -19.54 13.83
CA ASP A 31 8.38 -19.52 13.95
C ASP A 31 9.02 -20.14 12.68
N ALA A 32 9.95 -19.43 12.06
CA ALA A 32 10.52 -19.84 10.77
C ALA A 32 11.48 -21.03 10.89
N ASP A 33 12.06 -21.27 12.07
CA ASP A 33 13.03 -22.35 12.30
C ASP A 33 12.33 -23.66 12.68
N SER A 34 11.36 -23.60 13.61
CA SER A 34 10.69 -24.78 14.14
C SER A 34 9.36 -25.10 13.46
N GLY A 35 8.76 -24.13 12.77
CA GLY A 35 7.41 -24.24 12.22
C GLY A 35 6.30 -24.17 13.30
N ALA A 36 6.64 -23.86 14.55
CA ALA A 36 5.65 -23.76 15.62
C ALA A 36 4.72 -22.57 15.43
N PRO A 37 3.39 -22.70 15.66
CA PRO A 37 2.49 -21.56 15.60
C PRO A 37 2.78 -20.60 16.77
N LEU A 38 2.92 -19.31 16.44
CA LEU A 38 3.18 -18.24 17.39
C LEU A 38 1.93 -17.42 17.70
N ALA A 39 1.19 -17.03 16.66
CA ALA A 39 0.02 -16.19 16.81
C ALA A 39 -1.01 -16.40 15.69
N LEU A 40 -2.23 -15.98 15.99
CA LEU A 40 -3.30 -15.77 15.03
C LEU A 40 -3.80 -14.34 15.22
N LEU A 41 -3.66 -13.51 14.17
CA LEU A 41 -3.96 -12.08 14.23
C LEU A 41 -5.18 -11.73 13.34
N ASP A 42 -5.88 -10.65 13.71
CA ASP A 42 -6.87 -10.01 12.84
C ASP A 42 -6.15 -9.27 11.70
N GLY A 43 -6.16 -9.89 10.52
CA GLY A 43 -5.52 -9.33 9.34
C GLY A 43 -6.24 -8.11 8.76
N ALA A 44 -7.55 -7.97 9.00
CA ALA A 44 -8.31 -6.83 8.49
C ALA A 44 -7.88 -5.53 9.17
N SER A 45 -7.77 -5.54 10.51
CA SER A 45 -7.31 -4.37 11.27
C SER A 45 -5.85 -4.01 10.98
N MET A 46 -5.01 -5.02 10.71
CA MET A 46 -3.61 -4.82 10.37
C MET A 46 -3.40 -4.24 8.95
N ASN A 47 -4.33 -4.52 8.02
CA ASN A 47 -4.13 -4.25 6.61
C ASN A 47 -3.81 -2.78 6.27
N PRO A 48 -4.52 -1.74 6.79
CA PRO A 48 -4.18 -0.35 6.49
C PRO A 48 -2.78 0.07 6.97
N PHE A 49 -2.30 -0.51 8.05
CA PHE A 49 -0.96 -0.20 8.60
C PHE A 49 0.16 -0.80 7.74
N LYS A 50 0.06 -2.10 7.38
CA LYS A 50 1.08 -2.74 6.55
C LYS A 50 1.18 -2.13 5.16
N THR A 51 0.04 -1.82 4.54
CA THR A 51 0.01 -1.22 3.21
C THR A 51 0.42 0.25 3.24
N GLY A 52 0.08 0.97 4.32
CA GLY A 52 0.59 2.31 4.56
C GLY A 52 2.12 2.33 4.70
N ALA A 53 2.68 1.38 5.44
CA ALA A 53 4.14 1.25 5.58
C ALA A 53 4.82 0.98 4.23
N ALA A 54 4.26 0.10 3.38
CA ALA A 54 4.78 -0.14 2.04
C ALA A 54 4.75 1.13 1.18
N GLY A 55 3.63 1.88 1.20
CA GLY A 55 3.52 3.17 0.52
C GLY A 55 4.54 4.19 1.03
N ALA A 56 4.76 4.27 2.35
CA ALA A 56 5.77 5.15 2.92
C ALA A 56 7.20 4.78 2.49
N VAL A 57 7.53 3.48 2.39
CA VAL A 57 8.80 3.03 1.81
C VAL A 57 8.91 3.46 0.34
N GLY A 58 7.86 3.27 -0.45
CA GLY A 58 7.81 3.77 -1.83
C GLY A 58 8.07 5.28 -1.91
N ILE A 59 7.39 6.06 -1.09
CA ILE A 59 7.57 7.52 -1.00
C ILE A 59 9.00 7.88 -0.59
N ASP A 60 9.59 7.17 0.37
CA ASP A 60 10.92 7.47 0.87
C ASP A 60 12.00 7.32 -0.21
N TYR A 61 11.88 6.31 -1.06
CA TYR A 61 12.85 6.01 -2.12
C TYR A 61 12.52 6.68 -3.46
N LEU A 62 11.27 6.99 -3.75
CA LEU A 62 10.82 7.42 -5.07
C LEU A 62 10.31 8.87 -5.13
N ALA A 63 9.85 9.45 -4.02
CA ALA A 63 9.47 10.86 -3.98
C ALA A 63 10.69 11.75 -3.75
N ARG A 64 10.59 13.02 -4.15
CA ARG A 64 11.59 14.03 -3.82
C ARG A 64 11.73 14.15 -2.29
N THR A 65 12.94 14.36 -1.80
CA THR A 65 13.21 14.46 -0.35
C THR A 65 12.56 15.67 0.31
N ASN A 66 12.27 16.72 -0.46
CA ASN A 66 11.59 17.93 -0.04
C ASN A 66 10.08 17.92 -0.34
N ALA A 67 9.51 16.79 -0.76
CA ALA A 67 8.08 16.66 -1.00
C ALA A 67 7.29 16.90 0.31
N SER A 68 6.31 17.79 0.26
CA SER A 68 5.55 18.22 1.44
C SER A 68 4.05 18.37 1.19
N THR A 69 3.60 18.36 -0.08
CA THR A 69 2.20 18.49 -0.44
C THR A 69 1.65 17.16 -0.93
N VAL A 70 0.49 16.73 -0.40
CA VAL A 70 -0.11 15.43 -0.69
C VAL A 70 -1.52 15.59 -1.24
N GLY A 71 -1.76 15.00 -2.40
CA GLY A 71 -3.10 14.79 -2.94
C GLY A 71 -3.57 13.36 -2.69
N ILE A 72 -4.75 13.18 -2.08
CA ILE A 72 -5.32 11.85 -1.83
C ILE A 72 -6.63 11.67 -2.56
N ILE A 73 -6.74 10.62 -3.33
CA ILE A 73 -7.98 10.20 -3.97
C ILE A 73 -8.45 8.91 -3.31
N GLY A 74 -9.55 9.03 -2.55
CA GLY A 74 -10.07 8.02 -1.65
C GLY A 74 -10.12 8.52 -0.20
N SER A 75 -11.09 8.05 0.58
CA SER A 75 -11.26 8.45 2.00
C SER A 75 -11.54 7.25 2.90
N GLY A 76 -11.13 6.05 2.47
CA GLY A 76 -11.30 4.81 3.20
C GLY A 76 -10.19 4.55 4.23
N ALA A 77 -10.20 3.34 4.82
CA ALA A 77 -9.18 2.92 5.78
C ALA A 77 -7.76 2.91 5.18
N GLN A 78 -7.63 2.53 3.91
CA GLN A 78 -6.35 2.52 3.21
C GLN A 78 -5.77 3.92 3.07
N ALA A 79 -6.58 4.90 2.63
CA ALA A 79 -6.15 6.30 2.53
C ALA A 79 -5.64 6.85 3.87
N ARG A 80 -6.30 6.50 4.98
CA ARG A 80 -5.86 6.86 6.34
C ARG A 80 -4.52 6.22 6.72
N GLY A 81 -4.36 4.93 6.41
CA GLY A 81 -3.12 4.20 6.65
C GLY A 81 -1.95 4.80 5.87
N GLN A 82 -2.19 5.11 4.60
CA GLN A 82 -1.21 5.76 3.71
C GLN A 82 -0.79 7.12 4.26
N LEU A 83 -1.73 7.99 4.58
CA LEU A 83 -1.41 9.35 5.03
C LEU A 83 -0.63 9.34 6.35
N ARG A 84 -1.04 8.52 7.33
CA ARG A 84 -0.29 8.38 8.59
C ARG A 84 1.14 7.88 8.37
N ALA A 85 1.33 6.96 7.44
CA ALA A 85 2.65 6.44 7.13
C ALA A 85 3.50 7.45 6.35
N THR A 86 2.90 8.20 5.43
CA THR A 86 3.58 9.28 4.69
C THR A 86 4.13 10.35 5.63
N ASP A 87 3.36 10.75 6.65
CA ASP A 87 3.76 11.71 7.68
C ASP A 87 4.98 11.25 8.51
N THR A 88 5.28 9.95 8.52
CA THR A 88 6.48 9.44 9.21
C THR A 88 7.77 9.60 8.40
N VAL A 89 7.67 9.82 7.09
CA VAL A 89 8.81 9.88 6.16
C VAL A 89 8.95 11.24 5.45
N ARG A 90 7.95 12.12 5.59
CA ARG A 90 7.98 13.48 5.02
C ARG A 90 7.35 14.48 6.00
N ASP A 91 7.92 15.67 6.06
CA ASP A 91 7.36 16.79 6.80
C ASP A 91 6.25 17.42 5.95
N LEU A 92 4.99 17.05 6.22
CA LEU A 92 3.85 17.48 5.43
C LEU A 92 3.43 18.91 5.75
N SER A 93 3.15 19.70 4.73
CA SER A 93 2.64 21.08 4.87
C SER A 93 1.16 21.19 4.52
N GLU A 94 0.69 20.45 3.53
CA GLU A 94 -0.68 20.47 3.05
C GLU A 94 -1.12 19.10 2.53
N VAL A 95 -2.36 18.73 2.83
CA VAL A 95 -3.00 17.52 2.29
C VAL A 95 -4.35 17.90 1.71
N ARG A 96 -4.61 17.52 0.46
CA ARG A 96 -5.89 17.70 -0.22
C ARG A 96 -6.52 16.33 -0.47
N VAL A 97 -7.75 16.11 0.03
CA VAL A 97 -8.45 14.83 -0.13
C VAL A 97 -9.70 14.98 -0.98
N TYR A 98 -9.82 14.10 -1.95
CA TYR A 98 -11.03 13.91 -2.74
C TYR A 98 -11.60 12.51 -2.58
N SER A 99 -12.92 12.43 -2.46
CA SER A 99 -13.70 11.22 -2.72
C SER A 99 -15.09 11.61 -3.21
N PRO A 100 -15.80 10.76 -3.98
CA PRO A 100 -17.09 11.12 -4.56
C PRO A 100 -18.14 11.52 -3.52
N THR A 101 -18.12 10.91 -2.34
CA THR A 101 -19.06 11.22 -1.26
C THR A 101 -18.52 12.37 -0.40
N ARG A 102 -19.15 13.54 -0.50
CA ARG A 102 -18.74 14.75 0.23
C ARG A 102 -18.57 14.54 1.74
N ALA A 103 -19.55 13.91 2.38
CA ALA A 103 -19.47 13.64 3.82
C ALA A 103 -18.26 12.78 4.22
N ASN A 104 -17.84 11.84 3.35
CA ASN A 104 -16.71 10.96 3.64
C ASN A 104 -15.38 11.73 3.53
N ARG A 105 -15.21 12.60 2.51
CA ARG A 105 -13.98 13.39 2.38
C ARG A 105 -13.86 14.47 3.45
N GLU A 106 -14.99 15.10 3.84
CA GLU A 106 -15.02 16.06 4.94
C GLU A 106 -14.67 15.38 6.28
N ALA A 107 -15.29 14.22 6.58
CA ALA A 107 -14.95 13.45 7.78
C ALA A 107 -13.49 12.97 7.81
N PHE A 108 -12.92 12.61 6.65
CA PHE A 108 -11.49 12.28 6.53
C PHE A 108 -10.63 13.49 6.85
N ALA A 109 -10.94 14.66 6.26
CA ALA A 109 -10.17 15.88 6.49
C ALA A 109 -10.20 16.32 7.95
N ASP A 110 -11.38 16.27 8.59
CA ASP A 110 -11.54 16.57 10.01
C ASP A 110 -10.75 15.59 10.89
N GLU A 111 -10.84 14.29 10.63
CA GLU A 111 -10.14 13.25 11.40
C GLU A 111 -8.63 13.40 11.28
N MET A 112 -8.12 13.50 10.05
CA MET A 112 -6.67 13.53 9.82
C MET A 112 -6.06 14.87 10.20
N GLY A 113 -6.75 16.00 10.01
CA GLY A 113 -6.32 17.30 10.47
C GLY A 113 -6.21 17.44 12.00
N ASN A 114 -6.92 16.59 12.77
CA ASN A 114 -6.74 16.50 14.23
C ASN A 114 -5.57 15.58 14.65
N GLN A 115 -5.02 14.78 13.74
CA GLN A 115 -3.95 13.81 14.03
C GLN A 115 -2.58 14.27 13.54
N LEU A 116 -2.55 15.08 12.48
CA LEU A 116 -1.32 15.52 11.80
C LEU A 116 -1.07 17.00 12.08
N ASP A 117 0.18 17.40 12.04
CA ASP A 117 0.61 18.79 12.23
C ASP A 117 0.62 19.59 10.90
N CYS A 118 -0.30 19.27 9.97
CA CYS A 118 -0.44 19.94 8.68
C CYS A 118 -1.91 20.28 8.37
N GLU A 119 -2.12 21.15 7.38
CA GLU A 119 -3.47 21.45 6.90
C GLU A 119 -4.03 20.29 6.07
N VAL A 120 -5.23 19.79 6.40
CA VAL A 120 -5.92 18.74 5.63
C VAL A 120 -7.25 19.30 5.15
N GLN A 121 -7.41 19.40 3.82
CA GLN A 121 -8.57 20.00 3.17
C GLN A 121 -9.34 18.98 2.32
N ALA A 122 -10.67 18.99 2.42
CA ALA A 122 -11.53 18.28 1.48
C ALA A 122 -11.76 19.13 0.23
N VAL A 123 -11.48 18.61 -0.96
CA VAL A 123 -11.65 19.28 -2.25
C VAL A 123 -12.81 18.71 -3.06
N ASP A 124 -13.33 19.46 -4.02
CA ASP A 124 -14.56 19.12 -4.73
C ASP A 124 -14.34 18.29 -6.02
N ALA A 125 -13.11 18.29 -6.55
CA ALA A 125 -12.75 17.47 -7.70
C ALA A 125 -11.42 16.72 -7.47
N SER A 126 -11.24 15.58 -8.14
CA SER A 126 -9.96 14.83 -8.09
C SER A 126 -8.79 15.65 -8.64
N ALA A 127 -9.03 16.45 -9.67
CA ALA A 127 -8.05 17.36 -10.22
C ALA A 127 -7.50 18.35 -9.18
N ASP A 128 -8.37 18.88 -8.29
CA ASP A 128 -7.95 19.83 -7.25
C ASP A 128 -7.03 19.15 -6.19
N ALA A 129 -7.12 17.82 -6.05
CA ALA A 129 -6.21 17.08 -5.20
C ALA A 129 -4.85 16.83 -5.87
N VAL A 130 -4.81 16.68 -7.19
CA VAL A 130 -3.62 16.28 -7.96
C VAL A 130 -2.73 17.46 -8.34
N VAL A 131 -3.34 18.56 -8.80
CA VAL A 131 -2.59 19.72 -9.28
C VAL A 131 -1.68 20.29 -8.19
N GLU A 132 -0.41 20.54 -8.51
CA GLU A 132 0.62 21.05 -7.59
C GLU A 132 0.90 20.14 -6.37
N ALA A 133 0.53 18.85 -6.43
CA ALA A 133 0.89 17.89 -5.40
C ALA A 133 2.29 17.30 -5.66
N ASP A 134 3.14 17.26 -4.64
CA ASP A 134 4.42 16.53 -4.69
C ASP A 134 4.21 15.01 -4.68
N ILE A 135 3.18 14.58 -3.94
CA ILE A 135 2.81 13.17 -3.78
C ILE A 135 1.32 13.02 -4.06
N VAL A 136 0.94 12.09 -4.91
CA VAL A 136 -0.44 11.68 -5.16
C VAL A 136 -0.64 10.25 -4.67
N ILE A 137 -1.70 10.02 -3.87
CA ILE A 137 -2.04 8.70 -3.36
C ILE A 137 -3.43 8.34 -3.88
N THR A 138 -3.56 7.21 -4.59
CA THR A 138 -4.86 6.65 -4.95
C THR A 138 -5.16 5.42 -4.10
N ALA A 139 -6.32 5.43 -3.44
CA ALA A 139 -6.78 4.37 -2.55
C ALA A 139 -8.29 4.19 -2.68
N THR A 140 -8.74 3.77 -3.88
CA THR A 140 -10.15 3.71 -4.27
C THR A 140 -10.58 2.31 -4.68
N ASN A 141 -11.89 2.13 -4.85
CA ASN A 141 -12.48 0.97 -5.51
C ASN A 141 -12.96 1.32 -6.93
N ALA A 142 -12.38 2.34 -7.57
CA ALA A 142 -12.77 2.76 -8.89
C ALA A 142 -12.45 1.70 -9.94
N ASP A 143 -13.27 1.62 -10.98
CA ASP A 143 -13.05 0.70 -12.10
C ASP A 143 -12.28 1.41 -13.25
N GLU A 144 -12.29 2.75 -13.25
CA GLU A 144 -11.72 3.63 -14.28
C GLU A 144 -10.76 4.63 -13.64
N PRO A 145 -9.85 5.26 -14.42
CA PRO A 145 -8.90 6.25 -13.92
C PRO A 145 -9.55 7.36 -13.11
N VAL A 146 -8.91 7.71 -12.00
CA VAL A 146 -9.48 8.65 -11.02
C VAL A 146 -8.99 10.08 -11.19
N PHE A 147 -8.01 10.30 -12.06
CA PHE A 147 -7.51 11.59 -12.49
C PHE A 147 -6.88 11.48 -13.90
N ASP A 148 -6.65 12.64 -14.53
CA ASP A 148 -5.97 12.77 -15.81
C ASP A 148 -4.46 12.88 -15.57
N GLY A 149 -3.67 11.98 -16.14
CA GLY A 149 -2.22 11.95 -15.99
C GLY A 149 -1.49 13.20 -16.51
N ASP A 150 -2.13 14.00 -17.38
CA ASP A 150 -1.59 15.28 -17.82
C ASP A 150 -1.54 16.33 -16.69
N LEU A 151 -2.27 16.13 -15.61
CA LEU A 151 -2.26 17.01 -14.43
C LEU A 151 -1.03 16.83 -13.54
N LEU A 152 -0.25 15.76 -13.73
CA LEU A 152 0.95 15.52 -12.94
C LEU A 152 2.09 16.46 -13.37
N ASP A 153 2.57 17.25 -12.44
CA ASP A 153 3.74 18.08 -12.64
C ASP A 153 5.04 17.24 -12.68
N PRO A 154 6.09 17.72 -13.35
CA PRO A 154 7.42 17.12 -13.22
C PRO A 154 7.84 16.99 -11.76
N GLY A 155 8.36 15.83 -11.39
CA GLY A 155 8.81 15.55 -10.03
C GLY A 155 7.74 14.97 -9.09
N THR A 156 6.48 14.87 -9.52
CA THR A 156 5.44 14.22 -8.72
C THR A 156 5.73 12.73 -8.52
N HIS A 157 5.45 12.23 -7.31
CA HIS A 157 5.39 10.81 -7.00
C HIS A 157 3.94 10.35 -6.88
N VAL A 158 3.61 9.18 -7.42
CA VAL A 158 2.27 8.57 -7.29
C VAL A 158 2.39 7.23 -6.56
N THR A 159 1.63 7.04 -5.49
CA THR A 159 1.41 5.73 -4.87
C THR A 159 0.02 5.24 -5.24
N ALA A 160 -0.08 4.20 -6.07
CA ALA A 160 -1.33 3.57 -6.45
C ALA A 160 -1.52 2.27 -5.66
N MET A 161 -2.66 2.13 -4.93
CA MET A 161 -2.85 0.98 -4.07
C MET A 161 -4.30 0.53 -3.88
N GLY A 162 -5.22 1.15 -4.56
CA GLY A 162 -6.64 0.83 -4.39
C GLY A 162 -7.10 -0.35 -5.24
N GLN A 163 -6.51 -0.57 -6.41
CA GLN A 163 -6.93 -1.58 -7.36
C GLN A 163 -5.78 -2.47 -7.82
N TYR A 164 -5.90 -3.75 -7.50
CA TYR A 164 -5.02 -4.80 -8.00
C TYR A 164 -5.85 -5.90 -8.65
N ASN A 165 -6.44 -5.54 -9.77
CA ASN A 165 -7.36 -6.36 -10.56
C ASN A 165 -7.11 -6.04 -12.04
N PRO A 166 -6.86 -7.04 -12.91
CA PRO A 166 -6.46 -6.81 -14.31
C PRO A 166 -7.49 -6.04 -15.16
N THR A 167 -8.75 -5.97 -14.71
CA THR A 167 -9.82 -5.28 -15.45
C THR A 167 -10.19 -3.91 -14.90
N LYS A 168 -9.51 -3.46 -13.82
CA LYS A 168 -9.80 -2.20 -13.12
C LYS A 168 -8.54 -1.39 -12.98
N ARG A 169 -8.66 -0.07 -13.04
CA ARG A 169 -7.50 0.81 -12.94
C ARG A 169 -7.82 2.12 -12.22
N GLU A 170 -6.87 2.61 -11.45
CA GLU A 170 -6.92 3.95 -10.86
C GLU A 170 -6.15 4.97 -11.69
N LEU A 171 -5.11 4.53 -12.41
CA LEU A 171 -4.26 5.38 -13.26
C LEU A 171 -4.62 5.17 -14.73
N ASP A 172 -4.52 6.25 -15.50
CA ASP A 172 -4.63 6.21 -16.95
C ASP A 172 -3.31 5.82 -17.62
N THR A 173 -3.38 5.55 -18.91
CA THR A 173 -2.20 5.20 -19.72
C THR A 173 -1.21 6.34 -19.86
N THR A 174 -1.67 7.58 -19.80
CA THR A 174 -0.79 8.77 -19.80
C THR A 174 0.11 8.80 -18.57
N THR A 175 -0.44 8.51 -17.39
CA THR A 175 0.35 8.40 -16.15
C THR A 175 1.41 7.31 -16.28
N ILE A 176 1.03 6.11 -16.76
CA ILE A 176 1.95 4.99 -16.91
C ILE A 176 3.04 5.29 -17.94
N GLU A 177 2.71 5.89 -19.08
CA GLU A 177 3.68 6.25 -20.13
C GLU A 177 4.74 7.23 -19.64
N ARG A 178 4.33 8.21 -18.80
CA ARG A 178 5.18 9.31 -18.34
C ARG A 178 6.07 8.99 -17.15
N CYS A 179 5.86 7.85 -16.48
CA CYS A 179 6.48 7.59 -15.20
C CYS A 179 7.65 6.60 -15.25
N THR A 180 8.52 6.70 -14.25
CA THR A 180 9.39 5.61 -13.82
C THR A 180 8.54 4.67 -12.96
N TYR A 181 8.20 3.49 -13.52
CA TYR A 181 7.24 2.57 -12.93
C TYR A 181 7.92 1.51 -12.06
N VAL A 182 7.54 1.45 -10.78
CA VAL A 182 8.08 0.54 -9.76
C VAL A 182 6.93 -0.20 -9.08
N PRO A 183 6.68 -1.47 -9.38
CA PRO A 183 5.71 -2.29 -8.65
C PRO A 183 6.31 -2.95 -7.42
N ASP A 184 5.47 -3.59 -6.60
CA ASP A 184 5.89 -4.53 -5.56
C ASP A 184 6.69 -5.69 -6.16
N LEU A 185 6.12 -6.34 -7.16
CA LEU A 185 6.66 -7.51 -7.86
C LEU A 185 6.33 -7.42 -9.35
N ARG A 186 7.33 -7.56 -10.19
CA ARG A 186 7.21 -7.54 -11.67
C ARG A 186 6.19 -8.54 -12.19
N GLU A 187 6.26 -9.78 -11.73
CA GLU A 187 5.35 -10.85 -12.16
C GLU A 187 3.89 -10.50 -11.84
N ARG A 188 3.63 -9.93 -10.67
CA ARG A 188 2.28 -9.53 -10.26
C ARG A 188 1.78 -8.30 -11.00
N ALA A 189 2.65 -7.36 -11.33
CA ALA A 189 2.27 -6.21 -12.16
C ALA A 189 1.68 -6.66 -13.50
N MET A 190 2.31 -7.65 -14.15
CA MET A 190 1.83 -8.23 -15.41
C MET A 190 0.55 -9.06 -15.29
N GLN A 191 0.18 -9.52 -14.08
CA GLN A 191 -1.00 -10.37 -13.87
C GLN A 191 -2.18 -9.61 -13.29
N ASP A 192 -1.95 -8.66 -12.40
CA ASP A 192 -2.96 -8.09 -11.53
C ASP A 192 -3.06 -6.55 -11.59
N ALA A 193 -2.00 -5.82 -11.99
CA ALA A 193 -2.00 -4.37 -12.00
C ALA A 193 -2.72 -3.81 -13.23
N GLY A 194 -4.02 -3.60 -13.13
CA GLY A 194 -4.85 -3.21 -14.27
C GLY A 194 -4.38 -1.92 -14.95
N SER A 195 -3.88 -0.92 -14.22
CA SER A 195 -3.32 0.29 -14.80
C SER A 195 -2.16 0.00 -15.77
N PHE A 196 -1.24 -0.89 -15.37
CA PHE A 196 -0.12 -1.30 -16.20
C PHE A 196 -0.56 -2.22 -17.36
N ILE A 197 -1.42 -3.20 -17.08
CA ILE A 197 -1.93 -4.16 -18.08
C ILE A 197 -2.64 -3.42 -19.22
N HIS A 198 -3.50 -2.46 -18.91
CA HIS A 198 -4.19 -1.65 -19.92
C HIS A 198 -3.21 -0.84 -20.77
N ALA A 199 -2.16 -0.25 -20.18
CA ALA A 199 -1.15 0.49 -20.94
C ALA A 199 -0.35 -0.42 -21.89
N VAL A 200 -0.08 -1.67 -21.50
CA VAL A 200 0.54 -2.69 -22.37
C VAL A 200 -0.43 -3.12 -23.47
N GLU A 201 -1.69 -3.41 -23.17
CA GLU A 201 -2.71 -3.80 -24.16
C GLU A 201 -2.99 -2.71 -25.18
N GLU A 202 -2.95 -1.45 -24.77
CA GLU A 202 -3.08 -0.29 -25.66
C GLU A 202 -1.81 -0.02 -26.48
N GLY A 203 -0.71 -0.74 -26.20
CA GLY A 203 0.57 -0.62 -26.91
C GLY A 203 1.35 0.65 -26.60
N VAL A 204 1.05 1.31 -25.48
CA VAL A 204 1.71 2.54 -25.04
C VAL A 204 3.06 2.22 -24.39
N VAL A 205 3.10 1.13 -23.61
CA VAL A 205 4.33 0.61 -22.98
C VAL A 205 4.42 -0.90 -23.19
N ASP A 206 5.55 -1.49 -22.81
CA ASP A 206 5.73 -2.93 -22.71
C ASP A 206 6.35 -3.32 -21.36
N GLU A 207 6.61 -4.62 -21.14
CA GLU A 207 7.18 -5.11 -19.87
C GLU A 207 8.51 -4.44 -19.51
N SER A 208 9.29 -3.99 -20.48
CA SER A 208 10.57 -3.30 -20.23
C SER A 208 10.41 -1.92 -19.60
N HIS A 209 9.17 -1.38 -19.57
CA HIS A 209 8.84 -0.15 -18.88
C HIS A 209 8.87 -0.28 -17.35
N ILE A 210 8.80 -1.50 -16.82
CA ILE A 210 9.01 -1.75 -15.38
C ILE A 210 10.51 -1.50 -15.07
N HIS A 211 10.76 -0.38 -14.38
CA HIS A 211 12.11 0.04 -14.04
C HIS A 211 12.78 -0.97 -13.09
N ALA A 212 12.18 -1.21 -11.93
CA ALA A 212 12.65 -2.13 -10.91
C ALA A 212 11.48 -2.56 -10.01
N GLU A 213 11.66 -3.60 -9.21
CA GLU A 213 10.79 -3.88 -8.07
C GLU A 213 11.17 -2.99 -6.87
N LEU A 214 10.22 -2.64 -6.02
CA LEU A 214 10.52 -1.82 -4.84
C LEU A 214 11.60 -2.47 -3.96
N GLY A 215 11.60 -3.79 -3.85
CA GLY A 215 12.63 -4.54 -3.12
C GLY A 215 14.03 -4.33 -3.65
N GLU A 216 14.22 -4.28 -4.98
CA GLU A 216 15.51 -4.01 -5.63
C GLU A 216 15.99 -2.59 -5.33
N VAL A 217 15.07 -1.63 -5.33
CA VAL A 217 15.38 -0.23 -4.98
C VAL A 217 15.81 -0.12 -3.52
N VAL A 218 15.08 -0.72 -2.60
CA VAL A 218 15.38 -0.72 -1.16
C VAL A 218 16.72 -1.42 -0.87
N ALA A 219 17.04 -2.49 -1.59
CA ALA A 219 18.31 -3.20 -1.47
C ALA A 219 19.51 -2.43 -2.08
N GLY A 220 19.26 -1.35 -2.82
CA GLY A 220 20.27 -0.60 -3.54
C GLY A 220 20.79 -1.31 -4.81
N GLU A 221 20.04 -2.28 -5.30
CA GLU A 221 20.34 -3.00 -6.55
C GLU A 221 19.84 -2.23 -7.79
N ALA A 222 18.87 -1.35 -7.59
CA ALA A 222 18.37 -0.39 -8.57
C ALA A 222 18.27 1.00 -7.95
N THR A 223 18.43 2.04 -8.77
CA THR A 223 18.22 3.42 -8.35
C THR A 223 16.71 3.68 -8.27
N GLY A 224 16.24 4.38 -7.24
CA GLY A 224 14.86 4.82 -7.15
C GLY A 224 14.60 6.01 -8.08
N ARG A 225 14.54 7.22 -7.53
CA ARG A 225 14.48 8.46 -8.31
C ARG A 225 15.89 8.86 -8.79
N GLU A 226 16.04 9.16 -10.07
CA GLU A 226 17.33 9.61 -10.65
C GLU A 226 17.40 11.14 -10.79
N THR A 227 16.26 11.80 -11.07
CA THR A 227 16.19 13.26 -11.25
C THR A 227 14.99 13.87 -10.51
N ASP A 228 15.08 15.17 -10.23
CA ASP A 228 14.00 15.91 -9.56
C ASP A 228 12.75 16.07 -10.45
N ASP A 229 12.90 15.99 -11.77
CA ASP A 229 11.81 16.17 -12.73
C ASP A 229 11.07 14.87 -13.09
N GLU A 230 11.59 13.69 -12.68
CA GLU A 230 10.90 12.43 -12.94
C GLU A 230 9.53 12.38 -12.26
N ILE A 231 8.55 11.85 -12.99
CA ILE A 231 7.32 11.34 -12.39
C ILE A 231 7.59 9.89 -12.03
N THR A 232 7.40 9.50 -10.77
CA THR A 232 7.60 8.13 -10.32
C THR A 232 6.27 7.52 -9.87
N VAL A 233 6.05 6.24 -10.14
CA VAL A 233 4.87 5.50 -9.66
C VAL A 233 5.33 4.29 -8.85
N PHE A 234 4.83 4.17 -7.63
CA PHE A 234 4.81 2.93 -6.88
C PHE A 234 3.43 2.29 -6.98
N ASP A 235 3.34 1.14 -7.65
CA ASP A 235 2.09 0.39 -7.80
C ASP A 235 2.07 -0.78 -6.82
N SER A 236 1.29 -0.62 -5.74
CA SER A 236 1.28 -1.52 -4.58
C SER A 236 0.13 -2.50 -4.63
N GLY A 237 0.44 -3.76 -4.91
CA GLY A 237 -0.51 -4.88 -4.81
C GLY A 237 -0.51 -5.58 -3.45
N GLY A 238 0.47 -5.27 -2.62
CA GLY A 238 0.69 -5.90 -1.32
C GLY A 238 1.31 -7.29 -1.41
N THR A 239 2.29 -7.55 -0.57
CA THR A 239 3.05 -8.80 -0.56
C THR A 239 2.92 -9.57 0.74
N GLY A 240 3.29 -10.86 0.71
CA GLY A 240 3.38 -11.68 1.91
C GLY A 240 4.48 -11.22 2.85
N ILE A 241 5.52 -10.54 2.34
CA ILE A 241 6.63 -9.99 3.13
C ILE A 241 6.11 -8.94 4.11
N GLU A 242 5.37 -7.95 3.62
CA GLU A 242 4.74 -6.92 4.44
C GLU A 242 3.82 -7.50 5.52
N THR A 243 3.04 -8.53 5.14
CA THR A 243 2.11 -9.19 6.06
C THR A 243 2.85 -9.86 7.19
N VAL A 244 3.93 -10.61 6.91
CA VAL A 244 4.70 -11.32 7.93
C VAL A 244 5.50 -10.36 8.80
N ALA A 245 6.08 -9.31 8.21
CA ALA A 245 6.80 -8.27 8.96
C ALA A 245 5.88 -7.54 9.95
N ALA A 246 4.71 -7.09 9.49
CA ALA A 246 3.73 -6.44 10.36
C ALA A 246 3.19 -7.38 11.44
N ALA A 247 2.92 -8.65 11.10
CA ALA A 247 2.45 -9.64 12.06
C ALA A 247 3.51 -9.95 13.14
N GLY A 248 4.79 -10.07 12.75
CA GLY A 248 5.91 -10.26 13.68
C GLY A 248 6.03 -9.10 14.66
N MET A 249 6.05 -7.88 14.16
CA MET A 249 6.10 -6.66 14.99
C MET A 249 4.91 -6.60 15.98
N LEU A 250 3.70 -6.87 15.51
CA LEU A 250 2.52 -6.86 16.38
C LEU A 250 2.54 -7.99 17.42
N TYR A 251 3.07 -9.15 17.06
CA TYR A 251 3.25 -10.26 17.98
C TYR A 251 4.22 -9.90 19.11
N GLU A 252 5.39 -9.35 18.78
CA GLU A 252 6.37 -8.90 19.76
C GLU A 252 5.77 -7.87 20.72
N ARG A 253 5.10 -6.85 20.17
CA ARG A 253 4.45 -5.82 20.95
C ARG A 253 3.34 -6.39 21.86
N ALA A 254 2.54 -7.32 21.35
CA ALA A 254 1.51 -7.98 22.15
C ALA A 254 2.09 -8.81 23.31
N GLN A 255 3.26 -9.43 23.11
CA GLN A 255 3.99 -10.14 24.18
C GLN A 255 4.50 -9.17 25.25
N GLU A 256 5.09 -8.05 24.84
CA GLU A 256 5.58 -7.00 25.76
C GLU A 256 4.45 -6.39 26.58
N ASP A 257 3.33 -6.09 25.94
CA ASP A 257 2.17 -5.45 26.58
C ASP A 257 1.27 -6.46 27.35
N GLY A 258 1.52 -7.77 27.21
CA GLY A 258 0.75 -8.84 27.85
C GLY A 258 -0.71 -8.89 27.36
N VAL A 259 -0.95 -8.55 26.08
CA VAL A 259 -2.30 -8.55 25.48
C VAL A 259 -2.52 -9.80 24.64
N GLY A 260 -3.81 -10.16 24.44
CA GLY A 260 -4.23 -11.35 23.69
C GLY A 260 -4.69 -12.49 24.57
N SER A 261 -4.94 -13.65 23.96
CA SER A 261 -5.38 -14.88 24.63
C SER A 261 -4.50 -16.05 24.19
N THR A 262 -4.11 -16.89 25.13
CA THR A 262 -3.29 -18.08 24.81
C THR A 262 -4.18 -19.24 24.37
N ILE A 263 -3.87 -19.79 23.19
CA ILE A 263 -4.49 -20.99 22.64
C ILE A 263 -3.41 -22.08 22.58
N GLN A 264 -3.76 -23.29 23.00
CA GLN A 264 -2.83 -24.42 22.98
C GLN A 264 -2.98 -25.19 21.67
N PHE A 265 -1.88 -25.38 20.94
CA PHE A 265 -1.79 -26.26 19.79
C PHE A 265 -0.80 -27.39 20.11
N ALA A 266 -1.18 -28.61 19.80
CA ALA A 266 -0.27 -29.76 19.89
C ALA A 266 0.35 -30.06 18.52
N PRO A 267 1.63 -30.43 18.41
CA PRO A 267 2.22 -30.94 17.19
C PRO A 267 1.41 -32.13 16.64
N ALA A 268 1.38 -32.27 15.31
CA ALA A 268 0.63 -33.36 14.68
C ALA A 268 1.03 -34.75 15.17
N SER A 269 2.31 -34.97 15.48
CA SER A 269 2.82 -36.24 16.07
C SER A 269 2.17 -36.56 17.40
N GLU A 270 1.94 -35.58 18.27
CA GLU A 270 1.28 -35.77 19.56
C GLU A 270 -0.23 -35.93 19.40
N ALA A 271 -0.86 -35.07 18.57
CA ALA A 271 -2.29 -35.10 18.35
C ALA A 271 -2.78 -36.38 17.67
N LEU A 272 -1.99 -36.97 16.76
CA LEU A 272 -2.35 -38.16 16.00
C LEU A 272 -1.93 -39.47 16.67
N THR A 273 -0.90 -39.44 17.52
CA THR A 273 -0.34 -40.66 18.13
C THR A 273 -0.65 -40.80 19.62
N GLY A 274 -1.19 -39.76 20.24
CA GLY A 274 -1.53 -39.75 21.65
C GLY A 274 -0.32 -39.85 22.59
N ARG A 275 0.84 -39.38 22.14
CA ARG A 275 2.11 -39.42 22.93
C ARG A 275 2.54 -38.03 23.30
#